data_5d682c5b05df423d4fcdac5eff236a94
#
_entry.id   5d682c5b05df423d4fcdac5eff236a94
#
_cell.length_a   1.000
_cell.length_b   1.000
_cell.length_c   1.000
_cell.angle_alpha   90.00
_cell.angle_beta   90.00
_cell.angle_gamma   90.00
#
_symmetry.space_group_name_H-M   'P 1'
#
loop_
_entity.id
_entity.type
_entity.pdbx_description
1 polymer ?
#
loop_
_entity_poly.entity_id
_entity_poly.type
_entity_poly.pdbx_seq_one_letter_code
_entity_poly.pdbx_strand_id
1 'polypeptide(L)'
;MKKGNWKALLPIAVFLVMYLGLGILFEYVLKIPMGFYNIPIVVSFLTALLVACIQNPKLSFDEKLSVMAQGVGDKNIVTMILIFMVAGIFVGVVGRESAESVAYFLLSVIPARFAVIVLFVVSCFVSLAMGTSVGTITLITPIALAVSKASGFAAPLCVGAVMGGAMFGDNLSFISDTTIAACNGQGCAMKDKFRANFKIALPAALVTLAIIFIRTSGGADSAAIIKDYNLIRIIPYVLVLVGGIIGINVFVVLLIGIVSGSVIVLATGATQATDLLANMGTGAAGMYETTMVAILVSAICALIQKYDGFTALLNFIRRIFKTQKGGKLGMGLLVGAMDIATANNTVAIVMANPIAKEMAEEYDVTPQTTASILDTFSCVFQGVIPYGAQMLIALSTAAELGFEMSAFDIMPNLYYPYILLVSALFFMFFEPGRKKVK
;
A
#
# COMPACT_ATOMS: atom_id res chain seq x y z
N MET A 1 19.14 21.32 18.87
CA MET A 1 18.81 20.38 17.74
C MET A 1 20.02 19.48 17.48
N LYS A 2 19.83 18.15 17.45
CA LYS A 2 20.88 17.22 17.02
C LYS A 2 21.29 17.54 15.58
N LYS A 3 22.61 17.47 15.29
CA LYS A 3 23.13 17.74 13.96
C LYS A 3 22.85 16.53 13.07
N GLY A 4 22.00 16.69 12.06
CA GLY A 4 21.69 15.60 11.11
C GLY A 4 22.85 15.35 10.13
N ASN A 5 22.87 14.13 9.59
CA ASN A 5 23.90 13.68 8.65
C ASN A 5 23.29 13.35 7.28
N TRP A 6 23.43 14.27 6.31
CA TRP A 6 22.92 14.10 4.94
C TRP A 6 23.55 12.92 4.20
N LYS A 7 24.80 12.59 4.51
CA LYS A 7 25.48 11.46 3.85
C LYS A 7 24.82 10.15 4.16
N ALA A 8 24.18 10.03 5.32
CA ALA A 8 23.47 8.81 5.71
C ALA A 8 22.24 8.52 4.83
N LEU A 9 21.72 9.49 4.06
CA LEU A 9 20.63 9.31 3.09
C LEU A 9 21.12 8.79 1.72
N LEU A 10 22.43 8.69 1.50
CA LEU A 10 22.99 8.21 0.23
C LEU A 10 22.45 6.85 -0.22
N PRO A 11 22.23 5.85 0.66
CA PRO A 11 21.63 4.58 0.25
C PRO A 11 20.29 4.74 -0.47
N ILE A 12 19.41 5.64 0.00
CA ILE A 12 18.13 5.92 -0.65
C ILE A 12 18.37 6.54 -2.03
N ALA A 13 19.29 7.51 -2.13
CA ALA A 13 19.62 8.12 -3.42
C ALA A 13 20.16 7.09 -4.41
N VAL A 14 21.03 6.19 -3.97
CA VAL A 14 21.59 5.09 -4.82
C VAL A 14 20.47 4.18 -5.29
N PHE A 15 19.56 3.75 -4.40
CA PHE A 15 18.41 2.95 -4.78
C PHE A 15 17.54 3.65 -5.84
N LEU A 16 17.18 4.91 -5.61
CA LEU A 16 16.35 5.67 -6.55
C LEU A 16 17.02 5.85 -7.93
N VAL A 17 18.32 6.12 -7.95
CA VAL A 17 19.09 6.22 -9.21
C VAL A 17 19.14 4.88 -9.93
N MET A 18 19.39 3.78 -9.22
CA MET A 18 19.43 2.46 -9.83
C MET A 18 18.06 2.03 -10.33
N TYR A 19 17.04 2.07 -9.48
CA TYR A 19 15.72 1.53 -9.84
C TYR A 19 14.98 2.47 -10.79
N LEU A 20 14.77 3.74 -10.41
CA LEU A 20 14.05 4.70 -11.24
C LEU A 20 14.92 5.23 -12.37
N GLY A 21 16.18 5.58 -12.10
CA GLY A 21 17.09 6.16 -13.10
C GLY A 21 17.39 5.19 -14.24
N LEU A 22 17.78 3.94 -13.94
CA LEU A 22 18.00 2.92 -14.97
C LEU A 22 16.67 2.46 -15.61
N GLY A 23 15.57 2.39 -14.85
CA GLY A 23 14.26 2.08 -15.39
C GLY A 23 13.83 3.08 -16.45
N ILE A 24 13.93 4.37 -16.16
CA ILE A 24 13.64 5.46 -17.12
C ILE A 24 14.59 5.36 -18.32
N LEU A 25 15.87 5.12 -18.08
CA LEU A 25 16.84 4.97 -19.16
C LEU A 25 16.49 3.82 -20.10
N PHE A 26 16.17 2.65 -19.56
CA PHE A 26 15.84 1.47 -20.39
C PHE A 26 14.51 1.64 -21.11
N GLU A 27 13.44 2.03 -20.42
CA GLU A 27 12.10 2.12 -20.98
C GLU A 27 11.96 3.28 -21.99
N TYR A 28 12.37 4.49 -21.59
CA TYR A 28 12.06 5.70 -22.37
C TYR A 28 13.20 6.20 -23.25
N VAL A 29 14.46 5.97 -22.87
CA VAL A 29 15.62 6.45 -23.66
C VAL A 29 16.10 5.38 -24.61
N LEU A 30 16.35 4.17 -24.10
CA LEU A 30 16.81 3.03 -24.93
C LEU A 30 15.64 2.27 -25.58
N LYS A 31 14.40 2.60 -25.22
CA LYS A 31 13.16 2.00 -25.76
C LYS A 31 13.15 0.47 -25.69
N ILE A 32 13.74 -0.07 -24.61
CA ILE A 32 13.69 -1.50 -24.31
C ILE A 32 12.28 -1.81 -23.77
N PRO A 33 11.48 -2.64 -24.41
CA PRO A 33 10.15 -3.00 -23.90
C PRO A 33 10.25 -3.55 -22.48
N MET A 34 9.38 -3.09 -21.58
CA MET A 34 9.36 -3.48 -20.18
C MET A 34 10.71 -3.24 -19.47
N GLY A 35 11.36 -2.10 -19.76
CA GLY A 35 12.70 -1.75 -19.28
C GLY A 35 12.83 -1.79 -17.75
N PHE A 36 11.76 -1.45 -17.01
CA PHE A 36 11.73 -1.54 -15.55
C PHE A 36 11.81 -2.98 -15.03
N TYR A 37 11.28 -3.97 -15.77
CA TYR A 37 11.37 -5.40 -15.39
C TYR A 37 12.80 -5.95 -15.48
N ASN A 38 13.66 -5.30 -16.28
CA ASN A 38 15.07 -5.70 -16.40
C ASN A 38 15.92 -5.26 -15.21
N ILE A 39 15.34 -4.54 -14.26
CA ILE A 39 16.04 -4.08 -13.06
C ILE A 39 15.42 -4.78 -11.85
N PRO A 40 16.03 -5.87 -11.37
CA PRO A 40 15.52 -6.55 -10.18
C PRO A 40 15.58 -5.61 -8.98
N ILE A 41 14.42 -5.31 -8.41
CA ILE A 41 14.29 -4.37 -7.30
C ILE A 41 15.11 -4.82 -6.08
N VAL A 42 15.17 -6.12 -5.83
CA VAL A 42 15.98 -6.73 -4.75
C VAL A 42 17.46 -6.40 -4.93
N VAL A 43 17.99 -6.45 -6.17
CA VAL A 43 19.39 -6.11 -6.47
C VAL A 43 19.65 -4.63 -6.21
N SER A 44 18.71 -3.75 -6.58
CA SER A 44 18.81 -2.31 -6.33
C SER A 44 18.84 -2.01 -4.83
N PHE A 45 18.01 -2.68 -4.01
CA PHE A 45 18.05 -2.55 -2.56
C PHE A 45 19.30 -3.18 -1.93
N LEU A 46 19.79 -4.30 -2.43
CA LEU A 46 21.07 -4.89 -1.97
C LEU A 46 22.23 -3.94 -2.21
N THR A 47 22.27 -3.28 -3.36
CA THR A 47 23.30 -2.27 -3.65
C THR A 47 23.20 -1.09 -2.69
N ALA A 48 21.99 -0.60 -2.42
CA ALA A 48 21.76 0.44 -1.42
C ALA A 48 22.20 0.00 -0.01
N LEU A 49 21.92 -1.26 0.37
CA LEU A 49 22.36 -1.82 1.65
C LEU A 49 23.88 -1.87 1.75
N LEU A 50 24.58 -2.28 0.69
CA LEU A 50 26.04 -2.26 0.64
C LEU A 50 26.58 -0.85 0.88
N VAL A 51 25.99 0.17 0.25
CA VAL A 51 26.35 1.59 0.48
C VAL A 51 26.12 1.96 1.93
N ALA A 52 24.99 1.59 2.54
CA ALA A 52 24.71 1.83 3.95
C ALA A 52 25.74 1.16 4.88
N CYS A 53 26.18 -0.05 4.53
CA CYS A 53 27.19 -0.77 5.30
C CYS A 53 28.60 -0.17 5.18
N ILE A 54 28.97 0.38 4.02
CA ILE A 54 30.29 1.04 3.80
C ILE A 54 30.35 2.38 4.54
N GLN A 55 29.22 3.08 4.67
CA GLN A 55 29.15 4.30 5.45
C GLN A 55 29.54 4.07 6.89
N ASN A 56 29.96 5.03 7.62
CA ASN A 56 30.31 4.97 9.03
C ASN A 56 31.29 3.82 9.39
N PRO A 57 32.60 3.97 9.04
CA PRO A 57 33.62 2.97 9.34
C PRO A 57 33.92 2.80 10.84
N LYS A 58 33.36 3.64 11.72
CA LYS A 58 33.52 3.54 13.17
C LYS A 58 32.72 2.37 13.77
N LEU A 59 31.68 1.92 13.12
CA LEU A 59 30.91 0.75 13.54
C LEU A 59 31.46 -0.51 12.87
N SER A 60 31.67 -1.56 13.63
CA SER A 60 32.00 -2.88 13.12
C SER A 60 30.85 -3.45 12.30
N PHE A 61 31.12 -4.48 11.48
CA PHE A 61 30.07 -5.14 10.72
C PHE A 61 29.05 -5.81 11.63
N ASP A 62 29.48 -6.41 12.75
CA ASP A 62 28.59 -7.05 13.74
C ASP A 62 27.65 -6.05 14.40
N GLU A 63 28.13 -4.85 14.72
CA GLU A 63 27.27 -3.77 15.23
C GLU A 63 26.23 -3.33 14.20
N LYS A 64 26.64 -3.21 12.91
CA LYS A 64 25.71 -2.88 11.83
C LYS A 64 24.68 -3.99 11.63
N LEU A 65 25.10 -5.25 11.69
CA LEU A 65 24.22 -6.41 11.61
C LEU A 65 23.18 -6.41 12.75
N SER A 66 23.61 -6.08 13.97
CA SER A 66 22.72 -5.96 15.12
C SER A 66 21.69 -4.85 14.94
N VAL A 67 22.08 -3.70 14.37
CA VAL A 67 21.16 -2.61 14.04
C VAL A 67 20.17 -3.02 12.95
N MET A 68 20.62 -3.70 11.90
CA MET A 68 19.76 -4.22 10.84
C MET A 68 18.76 -5.25 11.39
N ALA A 69 19.22 -6.17 12.24
CA ALA A 69 18.36 -7.18 12.86
C ALA A 69 17.25 -6.55 13.71
N GLN A 70 17.55 -5.49 14.46
CA GLN A 70 16.55 -4.72 15.21
C GLN A 70 15.50 -4.08 14.28
N GLY A 71 15.92 -3.54 13.14
CA GLY A 71 15.00 -2.97 12.15
C GLY A 71 14.09 -4.02 11.53
N VAL A 72 14.63 -5.15 11.10
CA VAL A 72 13.87 -6.26 10.51
C VAL A 72 12.95 -6.91 11.55
N GLY A 73 13.35 -6.97 12.81
CA GLY A 73 12.57 -7.51 13.91
C GLY A 73 11.44 -6.59 14.41
N ASP A 74 11.20 -5.44 13.77
CA ASP A 74 10.05 -4.60 14.10
C ASP A 74 8.74 -5.36 13.89
N LYS A 75 7.81 -5.22 14.82
CA LYS A 75 6.52 -5.93 14.83
C LYS A 75 5.76 -5.74 13.51
N ASN A 76 5.76 -4.53 12.95
CA ASN A 76 5.00 -4.24 11.73
C ASN A 76 5.64 -4.94 10.52
N ILE A 77 6.97 -4.96 10.46
CA ILE A 77 7.72 -5.63 9.39
C ILE A 77 7.49 -7.14 9.43
N VAL A 78 7.62 -7.75 10.61
CA VAL A 78 7.37 -9.19 10.80
C VAL A 78 5.93 -9.54 10.44
N THR A 79 4.94 -8.73 10.89
CA THR A 79 3.54 -8.94 10.55
C THR A 79 3.31 -8.87 9.03
N MET A 80 3.92 -7.90 8.36
CA MET A 80 3.79 -7.72 6.92
C MET A 80 4.39 -8.90 6.14
N ILE A 81 5.56 -9.40 6.54
CA ILE A 81 6.19 -10.60 5.95
C ILE A 81 5.27 -11.81 6.07
N LEU A 82 4.69 -12.04 7.26
CA LEU A 82 3.76 -13.14 7.49
C LEU A 82 2.50 -13.02 6.63
N ILE A 83 1.94 -11.81 6.49
CA ILE A 83 0.77 -11.57 5.63
C ILE A 83 1.13 -11.90 4.17
N PHE A 84 2.26 -11.47 3.65
CA PHE A 84 2.67 -11.75 2.28
C PHE A 84 2.78 -13.26 2.03
N MET A 85 3.45 -14.00 2.91
CA MET A 85 3.59 -15.46 2.76
C MET A 85 2.25 -16.19 2.78
N VAL A 86 1.38 -15.85 3.75
CA VAL A 86 0.05 -16.47 3.86
C VAL A 86 -0.86 -16.07 2.70
N ALA A 87 -0.70 -14.83 2.20
CA ALA A 87 -1.40 -14.35 1.01
C ALA A 87 -1.05 -15.17 -0.24
N GLY A 88 0.23 -15.41 -0.47
CA GLY A 88 0.69 -16.27 -1.57
C GLY A 88 0.13 -17.69 -1.45
N ILE A 89 0.16 -18.28 -0.24
CA ILE A 89 -0.45 -19.61 0.01
C ILE A 89 -1.94 -19.59 -0.33
N PHE A 90 -2.68 -18.56 0.09
CA PHE A 90 -4.10 -18.42 -0.22
C PHE A 90 -4.36 -18.42 -1.74
N VAL A 91 -3.60 -17.60 -2.50
CA VAL A 91 -3.73 -17.55 -3.96
C VAL A 91 -3.38 -18.89 -4.60
N GLY A 92 -2.33 -19.57 -4.12
CA GLY A 92 -1.93 -20.90 -4.59
C GLY A 92 -3.00 -21.98 -4.33
N VAL A 93 -3.73 -21.89 -3.22
CA VAL A 93 -4.80 -22.84 -2.87
C VAL A 93 -6.07 -22.59 -3.66
N VAL A 94 -6.59 -21.36 -3.62
CA VAL A 94 -7.89 -21.06 -4.28
C VAL A 94 -7.78 -21.00 -5.79
N GLY A 95 -6.59 -20.65 -6.29
CA GLY A 95 -6.26 -20.64 -7.70
C GLY A 95 -7.06 -19.60 -8.52
N ARG A 96 -6.77 -19.59 -9.81
CA ARG A 96 -7.42 -18.70 -10.77
C ARG A 96 -8.92 -19.01 -10.94
N GLU A 97 -9.30 -20.28 -10.93
CA GLU A 97 -10.67 -20.70 -11.21
C GLU A 97 -11.69 -20.24 -10.16
N SER A 98 -11.27 -20.16 -8.89
CA SER A 98 -12.13 -19.63 -7.82
C SER A 98 -12.36 -18.13 -7.99
N ALA A 99 -11.31 -17.36 -8.31
CA ALA A 99 -11.41 -15.92 -8.58
C ALA A 99 -12.27 -15.65 -9.83
N GLU A 100 -12.10 -16.44 -10.90
CA GLU A 100 -12.95 -16.36 -12.11
C GLU A 100 -14.43 -16.67 -11.79
N SER A 101 -14.70 -17.67 -10.95
CA SER A 101 -16.09 -17.98 -10.50
C SER A 101 -16.72 -16.79 -9.78
N VAL A 102 -15.97 -16.09 -8.91
CA VAL A 102 -16.45 -14.86 -8.25
C VAL A 102 -16.75 -13.77 -9.27
N ALA A 103 -15.85 -13.55 -10.24
CA ALA A 103 -16.00 -12.52 -11.26
C ALA A 103 -17.22 -12.80 -12.17
N TYR A 104 -17.40 -14.02 -12.64
CA TYR A 104 -18.55 -14.39 -13.48
C TYR A 104 -19.86 -14.31 -12.70
N PHE A 105 -19.89 -14.72 -11.45
CA PHE A 105 -21.06 -14.53 -10.58
C PHE A 105 -21.39 -13.03 -10.44
N LEU A 106 -20.38 -12.19 -10.13
CA LEU A 106 -20.57 -10.75 -10.01
C LEU A 106 -21.16 -10.15 -11.29
N LEU A 107 -20.60 -10.49 -12.45
CA LEU A 107 -21.04 -9.98 -13.74
C LEU A 107 -22.39 -10.55 -14.20
N SER A 108 -22.84 -11.69 -13.64
CA SER A 108 -24.20 -12.21 -13.88
C SER A 108 -25.27 -11.39 -13.16
N VAL A 109 -24.91 -10.71 -12.06
CA VAL A 109 -25.84 -9.92 -11.23
C VAL A 109 -25.75 -8.42 -11.53
N ILE A 110 -24.55 -7.91 -11.86
CA ILE A 110 -24.27 -6.49 -12.02
C ILE A 110 -23.80 -6.23 -13.46
N PRO A 111 -24.35 -5.22 -14.17
CA PRO A 111 -23.86 -4.82 -15.47
C PRO A 111 -22.36 -4.53 -15.43
N ALA A 112 -21.61 -4.99 -16.44
CA ALA A 112 -20.15 -4.94 -16.48
C ALA A 112 -19.58 -3.53 -16.22
N ARG A 113 -20.25 -2.49 -16.72
CA ARG A 113 -19.87 -1.08 -16.50
C ARG A 113 -19.74 -0.64 -15.04
N PHE A 114 -20.41 -1.35 -14.12
CA PHE A 114 -20.35 -1.06 -12.68
C PHE A 114 -19.34 -1.95 -11.94
N ALA A 115 -18.77 -2.97 -12.58
CA ALA A 115 -17.91 -3.94 -11.91
C ALA A 115 -16.69 -3.27 -11.24
N VAL A 116 -16.04 -2.33 -11.92
CA VAL A 116 -14.87 -1.61 -11.37
C VAL A 116 -15.28 -0.69 -10.21
N ILE A 117 -16.47 -0.08 -10.27
CA ILE A 117 -17.04 0.73 -9.17
C ILE A 117 -17.27 -0.17 -7.95
N VAL A 118 -17.84 -1.36 -8.15
CA VAL A 118 -18.09 -2.31 -7.07
C VAL A 118 -16.77 -2.77 -6.44
N LEU A 119 -15.73 -3.03 -7.22
CA LEU A 119 -14.40 -3.34 -6.70
C LEU A 119 -13.87 -2.21 -5.79
N PHE A 120 -13.98 -0.96 -6.20
CA PHE A 120 -13.58 0.18 -5.36
C PHE A 120 -14.40 0.24 -4.07
N VAL A 121 -15.73 0.18 -4.15
CA VAL A 121 -16.64 0.31 -2.99
C VAL A 121 -16.43 -0.85 -2.00
N VAL A 122 -16.35 -2.09 -2.49
CA VAL A 122 -16.10 -3.26 -1.63
C VAL A 122 -14.74 -3.12 -0.93
N SER A 123 -13.71 -2.69 -1.65
CA SER A 123 -12.39 -2.43 -1.06
C SER A 123 -12.42 -1.34 0.02
N CYS A 124 -13.24 -0.29 -0.16
CA CYS A 124 -13.44 0.74 0.88
C CYS A 124 -13.98 0.13 2.18
N PHE A 125 -15.03 -0.68 2.09
CA PHE A 125 -15.66 -1.28 3.28
C PHE A 125 -14.79 -2.35 3.94
N VAL A 126 -14.16 -3.23 3.16
CA VAL A 126 -13.26 -4.26 3.69
C VAL A 126 -12.08 -3.61 4.41
N SER A 127 -11.44 -2.62 3.79
CA SER A 127 -10.29 -1.93 4.38
C SER A 127 -10.66 -1.13 5.63
N LEU A 128 -11.83 -0.46 5.61
CA LEU A 128 -12.35 0.25 6.77
C LEU A 128 -12.54 -0.69 7.98
N ALA A 129 -13.07 -1.88 7.73
CA ALA A 129 -13.39 -2.87 8.76
C ALA A 129 -12.16 -3.65 9.23
N MET A 130 -11.21 -3.98 8.35
CA MET A 130 -9.97 -4.70 8.69
C MET A 130 -8.88 -3.78 9.23
N GLY A 131 -8.90 -2.50 8.91
CA GLY A 131 -7.87 -1.54 9.28
C GLY A 131 -6.53 -1.77 8.58
N THR A 132 -6.55 -2.26 7.33
CA THR A 132 -5.33 -2.47 6.57
C THR A 132 -5.58 -2.42 5.06
N SER A 133 -4.86 -1.53 4.38
CA SER A 133 -4.87 -1.44 2.92
C SER A 133 -4.17 -2.64 2.27
N VAL A 134 -3.02 -3.04 2.77
CA VAL A 134 -2.26 -4.19 2.25
C VAL A 134 -3.09 -5.47 2.31
N GLY A 135 -3.73 -5.76 3.46
CA GLY A 135 -4.61 -6.92 3.61
C GLY A 135 -5.77 -6.91 2.63
N THR A 136 -6.40 -5.76 2.44
CA THR A 136 -7.52 -5.60 1.50
C THR A 136 -7.09 -5.80 0.05
N ILE A 137 -5.96 -5.22 -0.36
CA ILE A 137 -5.39 -5.40 -1.70
C ILE A 137 -5.10 -6.88 -1.95
N THR A 138 -4.48 -7.56 -0.99
CA THR A 138 -4.22 -9.00 -1.05
C THR A 138 -5.48 -9.81 -1.35
N LEU A 139 -6.58 -9.51 -0.65
CA LEU A 139 -7.82 -10.28 -0.76
C LEU A 139 -8.58 -10.01 -2.05
N ILE A 140 -8.60 -8.76 -2.54
CA ILE A 140 -9.49 -8.35 -3.61
C ILE A 140 -8.79 -8.31 -4.97
N THR A 141 -7.46 -8.19 -5.03
CA THR A 141 -6.72 -8.16 -6.31
C THR A 141 -6.98 -9.39 -7.19
N PRO A 142 -7.02 -10.64 -6.68
CA PRO A 142 -7.38 -11.79 -7.52
C PRO A 142 -8.75 -11.67 -8.18
N ILE A 143 -9.74 -11.15 -7.43
CA ILE A 143 -11.10 -10.90 -7.95
C ILE A 143 -11.05 -9.81 -9.03
N ALA A 144 -10.30 -8.73 -8.79
CA ALA A 144 -10.16 -7.63 -9.74
C ALA A 144 -9.56 -8.08 -11.07
N LEU A 145 -8.56 -8.94 -11.03
CA LEU A 145 -7.91 -9.51 -12.22
C LEU A 145 -8.86 -10.45 -12.98
N ALA A 146 -9.64 -11.26 -12.25
CA ALA A 146 -10.65 -12.10 -12.86
C ALA A 146 -11.81 -11.27 -13.49
N VAL A 147 -12.24 -10.19 -12.82
CA VAL A 147 -13.20 -9.22 -13.37
C VAL A 147 -12.64 -8.55 -14.63
N SER A 148 -11.39 -8.13 -14.62
CA SER A 148 -10.70 -7.57 -15.80
C SER A 148 -10.80 -8.53 -16.99
N LYS A 149 -10.44 -9.80 -16.79
CA LYS A 149 -10.47 -10.83 -17.85
C LYS A 149 -11.89 -11.08 -18.37
N ALA A 150 -12.88 -11.08 -17.49
CA ALA A 150 -14.26 -11.40 -17.84
C ALA A 150 -15.01 -10.20 -18.46
N SER A 151 -14.70 -8.98 -18.02
CA SER A 151 -15.37 -7.75 -18.50
C SER A 151 -14.66 -7.05 -19.65
N GLY A 152 -13.39 -7.40 -19.91
CA GLY A 152 -12.55 -6.72 -20.93
C GLY A 152 -11.97 -5.37 -20.46
N PHE A 153 -12.20 -4.94 -19.22
CA PHE A 153 -11.53 -3.75 -18.69
C PHE A 153 -10.05 -4.02 -18.44
N ALA A 154 -9.20 -3.01 -18.62
CA ALA A 154 -7.77 -3.12 -18.38
C ALA A 154 -7.48 -3.55 -16.94
N ALA A 155 -6.61 -4.55 -16.76
CA ALA A 155 -6.23 -5.05 -15.44
C ALA A 155 -5.66 -3.95 -14.52
N PRO A 156 -4.80 -3.01 -15.00
CA PRO A 156 -4.34 -1.91 -14.18
C PRO A 156 -5.47 -0.98 -13.67
N LEU A 157 -6.55 -0.82 -14.41
CA LEU A 157 -7.72 -0.04 -13.96
C LEU A 157 -8.47 -0.75 -12.81
N CYS A 158 -8.68 -2.07 -12.94
CA CYS A 158 -9.34 -2.86 -11.90
C CYS A 158 -8.51 -2.91 -10.61
N VAL A 159 -7.19 -3.13 -10.74
CA VAL A 159 -6.25 -3.13 -9.60
C VAL A 159 -6.14 -1.74 -8.98
N GLY A 160 -6.03 -0.68 -9.79
CA GLY A 160 -5.99 0.71 -9.31
C GLY A 160 -7.26 1.10 -8.52
N ALA A 161 -8.43 0.61 -8.94
CA ALA A 161 -9.67 0.80 -8.20
C ALA A 161 -9.65 0.09 -6.84
N VAL A 162 -9.17 -1.15 -6.78
CA VAL A 162 -9.00 -1.89 -5.52
C VAL A 162 -8.03 -1.17 -4.59
N MET A 163 -6.87 -0.77 -5.08
CA MET A 163 -5.88 -0.03 -4.30
C MET A 163 -6.45 1.28 -3.77
N GLY A 164 -7.12 2.05 -4.61
CA GLY A 164 -7.76 3.31 -4.20
C GLY A 164 -8.83 3.12 -3.12
N GLY A 165 -9.67 2.11 -3.25
CA GLY A 165 -10.68 1.76 -2.25
C GLY A 165 -10.05 1.29 -0.93
N ALA A 166 -9.01 0.47 -1.01
CA ALA A 166 -8.26 0.01 0.16
C ALA A 166 -7.61 1.18 0.92
N MET A 167 -7.05 2.14 0.20
CA MET A 167 -6.47 3.35 0.77
C MET A 167 -7.53 4.23 1.45
N PHE A 168 -8.71 4.39 0.84
CA PHE A 168 -9.82 5.12 1.46
C PHE A 168 -10.23 4.49 2.79
N GLY A 169 -10.42 3.18 2.82
CA GLY A 169 -10.85 2.46 4.03
C GLY A 169 -9.80 2.52 5.13
N ASP A 170 -8.54 2.33 4.81
CA ASP A 170 -7.41 2.39 5.74
C ASP A 170 -7.29 3.79 6.40
N ASN A 171 -7.35 4.84 5.59
CA ASN A 171 -7.28 6.23 6.05
C ASN A 171 -8.45 6.64 6.98
N LEU A 172 -9.61 6.00 6.87
CA LEU A 172 -10.79 6.24 7.70
C LEU A 172 -11.01 5.20 8.80
N SER A 173 -10.25 4.12 8.83
CA SER A 173 -10.41 3.09 9.85
C SER A 173 -9.98 3.56 11.25
N PHE A 174 -10.76 3.19 12.27
CA PHE A 174 -10.41 3.43 13.68
C PHE A 174 -9.36 2.45 14.20
N ILE A 175 -9.20 1.31 13.55
CA ILE A 175 -8.32 0.22 13.97
C ILE A 175 -7.08 0.10 13.10
N SER A 176 -6.91 0.97 12.11
CA SER A 176 -5.73 0.99 11.25
C SER A 176 -4.49 1.38 12.04
N ASP A 177 -3.37 0.66 11.78
CA ASP A 177 -2.07 0.94 12.38
C ASP A 177 -1.60 2.37 12.10
N THR A 178 -1.89 2.92 10.92
CA THR A 178 -1.58 4.30 10.54
C THR A 178 -2.37 5.31 11.37
N THR A 179 -3.68 5.08 11.55
CA THR A 179 -4.54 5.90 12.40
C THR A 179 -4.08 5.86 13.85
N ILE A 180 -3.78 4.66 14.37
CA ILE A 180 -3.29 4.48 15.76
C ILE A 180 -1.95 5.19 15.94
N ALA A 181 -1.02 5.02 15.01
CA ALA A 181 0.29 5.67 15.05
C ALA A 181 0.16 7.20 15.02
N ALA A 182 -0.62 7.76 14.10
CA ALA A 182 -0.83 9.20 13.99
C ALA A 182 -1.48 9.79 15.24
N CYS A 183 -2.57 9.18 15.73
CA CYS A 183 -3.30 9.67 16.88
C CYS A 183 -2.49 9.59 18.19
N ASN A 184 -1.82 8.46 18.44
CA ASN A 184 -1.01 8.28 19.63
C ASN A 184 0.19 9.25 19.66
N GLY A 185 0.86 9.43 18.52
CA GLY A 185 1.99 10.36 18.42
C GLY A 185 1.59 11.82 18.65
N GLN A 186 0.42 12.23 18.18
CA GLN A 186 -0.08 13.59 18.37
C GLN A 186 -0.89 13.79 19.66
N GLY A 187 -1.29 12.71 20.34
CA GLY A 187 -2.10 12.79 21.56
C GLY A 187 -3.54 13.23 21.31
N CYS A 188 -4.16 12.78 20.19
CA CYS A 188 -5.55 13.11 19.87
C CYS A 188 -6.44 11.86 19.87
N ALA A 189 -7.76 12.07 20.03
CA ALA A 189 -8.73 11.00 19.93
C ALA A 189 -8.93 10.57 18.47
N MET A 190 -9.01 9.26 18.21
CA MET A 190 -9.24 8.70 16.86
C MET A 190 -10.52 9.24 16.23
N LYS A 191 -11.57 9.48 17.01
CA LYS A 191 -12.83 10.05 16.55
C LYS A 191 -12.66 11.46 15.96
N ASP A 192 -11.77 12.28 16.54
CA ASP A 192 -11.54 13.63 16.06
C ASP A 192 -10.70 13.64 14.79
N LYS A 193 -9.68 12.75 14.70
CA LYS A 193 -8.94 12.50 13.47
C LYS A 193 -9.85 11.98 12.36
N PHE A 194 -10.73 11.01 12.65
CA PHE A 194 -11.70 10.50 11.69
C PHE A 194 -12.57 11.63 11.10
N ARG A 195 -13.11 12.52 11.94
CA ARG A 195 -13.91 13.65 11.48
C ARG A 195 -13.13 14.61 10.57
N ALA A 196 -11.84 14.82 10.85
CA ALA A 196 -10.97 15.64 10.02
C ALA A 196 -10.71 14.95 8.67
N ASN A 197 -10.33 13.66 8.68
CA ASN A 197 -10.07 12.88 7.48
C ASN A 197 -11.31 12.67 6.62
N PHE A 198 -12.48 12.45 7.22
CA PHE A 198 -13.72 12.20 6.47
C PHE A 198 -14.06 13.35 5.52
N LYS A 199 -13.84 14.60 5.96
CA LYS A 199 -14.05 15.78 5.11
C LYS A 199 -13.13 15.80 3.88
N ILE A 200 -11.92 15.23 4.00
CA ILE A 200 -10.92 15.19 2.94
C ILE A 200 -11.13 13.97 2.05
N ALA A 201 -11.32 12.81 2.66
CA ALA A 201 -11.37 11.51 1.98
C ALA A 201 -12.68 11.29 1.22
N LEU A 202 -13.84 11.70 1.79
CA LEU A 202 -15.13 11.47 1.15
C LEU A 202 -15.28 12.22 -0.19
N PRO A 203 -14.98 13.52 -0.31
CA PRO A 203 -14.99 14.18 -1.61
C PRO A 203 -14.05 13.52 -2.63
N ALA A 204 -12.85 13.11 -2.18
CA ALA A 204 -11.90 12.42 -3.04
C ALA A 204 -12.46 11.08 -3.55
N ALA A 205 -13.13 10.30 -2.70
CA ALA A 205 -13.76 9.04 -3.10
C ALA A 205 -14.91 9.25 -4.08
N LEU A 206 -15.77 10.26 -3.85
CA LEU A 206 -16.89 10.57 -4.75
C LEU A 206 -16.40 11.00 -6.14
N VAL A 207 -15.36 11.84 -6.20
CA VAL A 207 -14.75 12.23 -7.48
C VAL A 207 -14.10 11.03 -8.15
N THR A 208 -13.41 10.17 -7.39
CA THR A 208 -12.83 8.92 -7.91
C THR A 208 -13.90 8.02 -8.51
N LEU A 209 -15.03 7.82 -7.83
CA LEU A 209 -16.16 7.04 -8.34
C LEU A 209 -16.71 7.63 -9.64
N ALA A 210 -16.83 8.95 -9.73
CA ALA A 210 -17.29 9.63 -10.97
C ALA A 210 -16.29 9.40 -12.13
N ILE A 211 -14.98 9.47 -11.87
CA ILE A 211 -13.95 9.20 -12.88
C ILE A 211 -14.01 7.74 -13.32
N ILE A 212 -14.09 6.79 -12.39
CA ILE A 212 -14.22 5.36 -12.73
C ILE A 212 -15.48 5.14 -13.57
N PHE A 213 -16.62 5.72 -13.18
CA PHE A 213 -17.87 5.61 -13.94
C PHE A 213 -17.73 6.13 -15.38
N ILE A 214 -17.12 7.29 -15.57
CA ILE A 214 -16.89 7.86 -16.91
C ILE A 214 -15.97 6.94 -17.71
N ARG A 215 -14.89 6.42 -17.12
CA ARG A 215 -13.94 5.54 -17.78
C ARG A 215 -14.53 4.19 -18.18
N THR A 216 -15.51 3.69 -17.41
CA THR A 216 -16.16 2.40 -17.68
C THR A 216 -17.43 2.51 -18.52
N SER A 217 -18.05 3.71 -18.62
CA SER A 217 -19.27 3.91 -19.41
C SER A 217 -19.06 3.86 -20.94
N GLY A 218 -17.87 4.21 -21.43
CA GLY A 218 -17.55 4.23 -22.86
C GLY A 218 -17.08 2.89 -23.46
N GLY A 219 -16.80 1.88 -22.61
CA GLY A 219 -16.26 0.58 -23.04
C GLY A 219 -17.23 -0.61 -22.88
N ALA A 220 -18.45 -0.36 -22.46
CA ALA A 220 -19.38 -1.38 -21.95
C ALA A 220 -20.22 -2.11 -23.03
N ASP A 221 -20.02 -1.85 -24.31
CA ASP A 221 -20.71 -2.57 -25.41
C ASP A 221 -20.05 -3.92 -25.74
N SER A 222 -18.89 -4.21 -25.18
CA SER A 222 -18.32 -5.56 -25.21
C SER A 222 -19.11 -6.43 -24.24
N ALA A 223 -19.96 -7.31 -24.75
CA ALA A 223 -20.69 -8.27 -23.94
C ALA A 223 -19.67 -8.98 -23.01
N ALA A 224 -19.84 -8.78 -21.70
CA ALA A 224 -18.99 -9.47 -20.72
C ALA A 224 -19.04 -10.98 -21.03
N ILE A 225 -17.88 -11.62 -21.13
CA ILE A 225 -17.81 -13.06 -21.35
C ILE A 225 -18.16 -13.71 -20.04
N ILE A 226 -19.45 -13.99 -19.83
CA ILE A 226 -19.93 -14.75 -18.67
C ILE A 226 -19.83 -16.22 -19.06
N LYS A 227 -18.94 -16.94 -18.37
CA LYS A 227 -18.83 -18.40 -18.44
C LYS A 227 -19.57 -19.04 -17.27
N ASP A 228 -19.76 -20.33 -17.37
CA ASP A 228 -20.28 -21.12 -16.24
C ASP A 228 -19.36 -20.91 -15.03
N TYR A 229 -19.97 -20.70 -13.88
CA TYR A 229 -19.26 -20.51 -12.61
C TYR A 229 -19.74 -21.53 -11.56
N ASN A 230 -18.84 -21.90 -10.67
CA ASN A 230 -19.12 -22.85 -9.60
C ASN A 230 -19.29 -22.11 -8.27
N LEU A 231 -20.53 -22.07 -7.75
CA LEU A 231 -20.84 -21.42 -6.48
C LEU A 231 -20.06 -21.98 -5.28
N ILE A 232 -19.68 -23.26 -5.31
CA ILE A 232 -18.90 -23.86 -4.23
C ILE A 232 -17.49 -23.25 -4.18
N ARG A 233 -16.89 -22.97 -5.35
CA ARG A 233 -15.57 -22.34 -5.46
C ARG A 233 -15.56 -20.86 -5.04
N ILE A 234 -16.72 -20.21 -4.95
CA ILE A 234 -16.87 -18.85 -4.46
C ILE A 234 -16.76 -18.78 -2.92
N ILE A 235 -17.10 -19.86 -2.20
CA ILE A 235 -17.20 -19.88 -0.74
C ILE A 235 -15.93 -19.36 -0.03
N PRO A 236 -14.69 -19.74 -0.39
CA PRO A 236 -13.49 -19.22 0.27
C PRO A 236 -13.40 -17.70 0.20
N TYR A 237 -13.70 -17.10 -0.96
CA TYR A 237 -13.70 -15.66 -1.13
C TYR A 237 -14.83 -14.98 -0.34
N VAL A 238 -16.02 -15.57 -0.30
CA VAL A 238 -17.14 -15.06 0.52
C VAL A 238 -16.77 -15.06 2.00
N LEU A 239 -16.19 -16.16 2.51
CA LEU A 239 -15.75 -16.23 3.90
C LEU A 239 -14.67 -15.18 4.22
N VAL A 240 -13.73 -15.00 3.31
CA VAL A 240 -12.67 -14.00 3.45
C VAL A 240 -13.23 -12.57 3.41
N LEU A 241 -14.11 -12.26 2.45
CA LEU A 241 -14.73 -10.94 2.36
C LEU A 241 -15.64 -10.63 3.56
N VAL A 242 -16.46 -11.59 3.98
CA VAL A 242 -17.31 -11.44 5.17
C VAL A 242 -16.44 -11.27 6.41
N GLY A 243 -15.40 -12.10 6.58
CA GLY A 243 -14.43 -11.98 7.67
C GLY A 243 -13.77 -10.60 7.71
N GLY A 244 -13.40 -10.06 6.54
CA GLY A 244 -12.86 -8.71 6.39
C GLY A 244 -13.89 -7.63 6.79
N ILE A 245 -15.12 -7.72 6.30
CA ILE A 245 -16.20 -6.75 6.61
C ILE A 245 -16.54 -6.71 8.10
N ILE A 246 -16.52 -7.84 8.80
CA ILE A 246 -16.75 -7.88 10.26
C ILE A 246 -15.51 -7.55 11.09
N GLY A 247 -14.38 -7.22 10.45
CA GLY A 247 -13.17 -6.74 11.11
C GLY A 247 -12.30 -7.83 11.75
N ILE A 248 -12.36 -9.08 11.26
CA ILE A 248 -11.42 -10.12 11.69
C ILE A 248 -10.02 -9.79 11.18
N ASN A 249 -9.00 -10.08 11.99
CA ASN A 249 -7.60 -9.86 11.61
C ASN A 249 -7.27 -10.54 10.27
N VAL A 250 -6.57 -9.84 9.37
CA VAL A 250 -6.26 -10.30 8.00
C VAL A 250 -5.57 -11.66 7.96
N PHE A 251 -4.66 -11.92 8.89
CA PHE A 251 -3.96 -13.20 8.96
C PHE A 251 -4.92 -14.37 9.24
N VAL A 252 -5.85 -14.19 10.19
CA VAL A 252 -6.89 -15.19 10.52
C VAL A 252 -7.85 -15.40 9.36
N VAL A 253 -8.24 -14.31 8.69
CA VAL A 253 -9.12 -14.34 7.50
C VAL A 253 -8.48 -15.14 6.38
N LEU A 254 -7.19 -14.93 6.10
CA LEU A 254 -6.45 -15.69 5.10
C LEU A 254 -6.35 -17.17 5.46
N LEU A 255 -6.11 -17.51 6.73
CA LEU A 255 -6.11 -18.89 7.19
C LEU A 255 -7.46 -19.57 6.99
N ILE A 256 -8.58 -18.87 7.29
CA ILE A 256 -9.93 -19.37 7.00
C ILE A 256 -10.10 -19.63 5.49
N GLY A 257 -9.62 -18.71 4.66
CA GLY A 257 -9.64 -18.86 3.21
C GLY A 257 -8.81 -20.07 2.71
N ILE A 258 -7.62 -20.27 3.26
CA ILE A 258 -6.76 -21.41 2.94
C ILE A 258 -7.42 -22.72 3.33
N VAL A 259 -7.91 -22.84 4.57
CA VAL A 259 -8.55 -24.08 5.06
C VAL A 259 -9.81 -24.39 4.25
N SER A 260 -10.71 -23.42 4.09
CA SER A 260 -11.95 -23.64 3.32
C SER A 260 -11.67 -23.92 1.83
N GLY A 261 -10.71 -23.21 1.23
CA GLY A 261 -10.26 -23.45 -0.13
C GLY A 261 -9.68 -24.86 -0.31
N SER A 262 -8.79 -25.28 0.60
CA SER A 262 -8.20 -26.62 0.58
C SER A 262 -9.26 -27.72 0.64
N VAL A 263 -10.21 -27.58 1.55
CA VAL A 263 -11.34 -28.55 1.69
C VAL A 263 -12.13 -28.60 0.38
N ILE A 264 -12.45 -27.46 -0.21
CA ILE A 264 -13.28 -27.40 -1.42
C ILE A 264 -12.54 -27.98 -2.64
N VAL A 265 -11.27 -27.61 -2.88
CA VAL A 265 -10.54 -28.12 -4.05
C VAL A 265 -10.27 -29.64 -3.96
N LEU A 266 -10.08 -30.18 -2.75
CA LEU A 266 -9.96 -31.62 -2.52
C LEU A 266 -11.31 -32.33 -2.66
N ALA A 267 -12.36 -31.82 -2.05
CA ALA A 267 -13.69 -32.43 -2.08
C ALA A 267 -14.32 -32.42 -3.48
N THR A 268 -14.00 -31.41 -4.29
CA THR A 268 -14.46 -31.32 -5.71
C THR A 268 -13.57 -32.09 -6.68
N GLY A 269 -12.47 -32.68 -6.23
CA GLY A 269 -11.50 -33.36 -7.08
C GLY A 269 -10.76 -32.43 -8.05
N ALA A 270 -10.78 -31.11 -7.79
CA ALA A 270 -10.11 -30.13 -8.64
C ALA A 270 -8.59 -30.23 -8.55
N THR A 271 -8.07 -30.71 -7.42
CA THR A 271 -6.64 -30.84 -7.16
C THR A 271 -6.38 -32.08 -6.27
N GLN A 272 -5.28 -32.77 -6.49
CA GLN A 272 -4.83 -33.83 -5.58
C GLN A 272 -4.10 -33.24 -4.36
N ALA A 273 -4.01 -33.97 -3.26
CA ALA A 273 -3.39 -33.46 -2.04
C ALA A 273 -1.90 -33.11 -2.22
N THR A 274 -1.18 -33.85 -3.05
CA THR A 274 0.23 -33.57 -3.41
C THR A 274 0.38 -32.26 -4.17
N ASP A 275 -0.50 -32.04 -5.15
CA ASP A 275 -0.48 -30.82 -5.97
C ASP A 275 -0.92 -29.61 -5.16
N LEU A 276 -1.88 -29.80 -4.23
CA LEU A 276 -2.30 -28.75 -3.31
C LEU A 276 -1.12 -28.21 -2.48
N LEU A 277 -0.32 -29.12 -1.90
CA LEU A 277 0.87 -28.73 -1.13
C LEU A 277 1.94 -28.07 -2.02
N ALA A 278 2.13 -28.56 -3.24
CA ALA A 278 3.02 -27.94 -4.22
C ALA A 278 2.55 -26.52 -4.59
N ASN A 279 1.24 -26.33 -4.83
CA ASN A 279 0.65 -25.03 -5.12
C ASN A 279 0.79 -24.05 -3.94
N MET A 280 0.60 -24.53 -2.69
CA MET A 280 0.87 -23.72 -1.49
C MET A 280 2.32 -23.23 -1.46
N GLY A 281 3.28 -24.13 -1.76
CA GLY A 281 4.70 -23.79 -1.81
C GLY A 281 5.02 -22.78 -2.91
N THR A 282 4.46 -22.97 -4.10
CA THR A 282 4.63 -22.05 -5.24
C THR A 282 4.05 -20.67 -4.92
N GLY A 283 2.84 -20.62 -4.34
CA GLY A 283 2.23 -19.36 -3.95
C GLY A 283 3.04 -18.61 -2.88
N ALA A 284 3.57 -19.32 -1.87
CA ALA A 284 4.46 -18.70 -0.90
C ALA A 284 5.75 -18.17 -1.56
N ALA A 285 6.33 -18.91 -2.50
CA ALA A 285 7.51 -18.51 -3.24
C ALA A 285 7.27 -17.30 -4.15
N GLY A 286 6.05 -17.15 -4.70
CA GLY A 286 5.63 -15.97 -5.48
C GLY A 286 5.73 -14.65 -4.71
N MET A 287 5.72 -14.70 -3.37
CA MET A 287 5.86 -13.52 -2.50
C MET A 287 7.33 -13.21 -2.11
N TYR A 288 8.30 -13.88 -2.73
CA TYR A 288 9.73 -13.72 -2.42
C TYR A 288 10.18 -12.27 -2.56
N GLU A 289 9.92 -11.66 -3.71
CA GLU A 289 10.40 -10.30 -4.02
C GLU A 289 9.84 -9.27 -3.03
N THR A 290 8.53 -9.30 -2.79
CA THR A 290 7.84 -8.42 -1.84
C THR A 290 8.39 -8.58 -0.42
N THR A 291 8.63 -9.82 0.00
CA THR A 291 9.20 -10.15 1.33
C THR A 291 10.63 -9.64 1.45
N MET A 292 11.48 -9.88 0.44
CA MET A 292 12.87 -9.42 0.44
C MET A 292 12.98 -7.90 0.44
N VAL A 293 12.13 -7.21 -0.30
CA VAL A 293 12.09 -5.74 -0.28
C VAL A 293 11.75 -5.24 1.12
N ALA A 294 10.74 -5.79 1.79
CA ALA A 294 10.39 -5.39 3.16
C ALA A 294 11.56 -5.55 4.14
N ILE A 295 12.29 -6.65 4.05
CA ILE A 295 13.49 -6.93 4.87
C ILE A 295 14.61 -5.93 4.57
N LEU A 296 14.96 -5.74 3.30
CA LEU A 296 16.08 -4.91 2.88
C LEU A 296 15.85 -3.42 3.19
N VAL A 297 14.65 -2.92 2.90
CA VAL A 297 14.27 -1.53 3.22
C VAL A 297 14.37 -1.30 4.72
N SER A 298 13.84 -2.21 5.53
CA SER A 298 13.85 -2.10 6.98
C SER A 298 15.28 -2.06 7.54
N ALA A 299 16.17 -2.94 7.04
CA ALA A 299 17.59 -2.97 7.40
C ALA A 299 18.30 -1.65 7.04
N ILE A 300 18.08 -1.13 5.82
CA ILE A 300 18.65 0.14 5.35
C ILE A 300 18.17 1.29 6.23
N CYS A 301 16.86 1.37 6.51
CA CYS A 301 16.27 2.43 7.33
C CYS A 301 16.81 2.43 8.75
N ALA A 302 17.01 1.26 9.36
CA ALA A 302 17.62 1.14 10.69
C ALA A 302 19.05 1.73 10.71
N LEU A 303 19.86 1.46 9.68
CA LEU A 303 21.21 2.04 9.54
C LEU A 303 21.15 3.56 9.31
N ILE A 304 20.27 4.04 8.44
CA ILE A 304 20.09 5.48 8.18
C ILE A 304 19.69 6.21 9.46
N GLN A 305 18.78 5.64 10.24
CA GLN A 305 18.36 6.18 11.53
C GLN A 305 19.53 6.22 12.52
N LYS A 306 20.29 5.14 12.62
CA LYS A 306 21.50 5.05 13.47
C LYS A 306 22.55 6.08 13.12
N TYR A 307 22.62 6.49 11.85
CA TYR A 307 23.57 7.46 11.33
C TYR A 307 23.03 8.91 11.33
N ASP A 308 21.90 9.19 11.99
CA ASP A 308 21.22 10.48 12.04
C ASP A 308 20.81 11.05 10.65
N GLY A 309 20.59 10.19 9.66
CA GLY A 309 20.16 10.59 8.31
C GLY A 309 18.78 11.23 8.30
N PHE A 310 17.82 10.62 8.93
CA PHE A 310 16.46 11.17 9.03
C PHE A 310 16.42 12.48 9.81
N THR A 311 17.27 12.66 10.82
CA THR A 311 17.41 13.93 11.54
C THR A 311 17.82 15.08 10.59
N ALA A 312 18.66 14.81 9.57
CA ALA A 312 19.03 15.82 8.58
C ALA A 312 17.83 16.27 7.74
N LEU A 313 17.04 15.32 7.25
CA LEU A 313 15.83 15.58 6.45
C LEU A 313 14.79 16.38 7.26
N LEU A 314 14.56 15.98 8.50
CA LEU A 314 13.67 16.63 9.44
C LEU A 314 14.04 18.09 9.70
N ASN A 315 15.31 18.33 9.98
CA ASN A 315 15.84 19.69 10.20
C ASN A 315 15.71 20.58 8.96
N PHE A 316 15.84 20.00 7.76
CA PHE A 316 15.68 20.71 6.50
C PHE A 316 14.24 21.18 6.28
N ILE A 317 13.28 20.29 6.47
CA ILE A 317 11.86 20.62 6.29
C ILE A 317 11.44 21.73 7.26
N ARG A 318 11.82 21.62 8.53
CA ARG A 318 11.54 22.64 9.55
C ARG A 318 12.15 24.01 9.21
N ARG A 319 13.29 24.04 8.53
CA ARG A 319 13.95 25.30 8.13
C ARG A 319 13.21 26.02 7.01
N ILE A 320 12.58 25.29 6.09
CA ILE A 320 11.90 25.86 4.91
C ILE A 320 10.50 26.38 5.28
N PHE A 321 9.73 25.62 6.04
CA PHE A 321 8.33 25.91 6.32
C PHE A 321 8.17 26.62 7.67
N LYS A 322 7.87 27.93 7.64
CA LYS A 322 7.83 28.79 8.83
C LYS A 322 6.46 29.43 9.12
N THR A 323 5.45 29.20 8.30
CA THR A 323 4.10 29.71 8.49
C THR A 323 3.12 28.61 8.84
N GLN A 324 1.97 28.92 9.42
CA GLN A 324 0.96 27.89 9.77
C GLN A 324 0.58 27.04 8.54
N LYS A 325 0.26 27.65 7.40
CA LYS A 325 -0.06 26.92 6.16
C LYS A 325 1.16 26.18 5.62
N GLY A 326 2.32 26.83 5.64
CA GLY A 326 3.59 26.20 5.27
C GLY A 326 3.96 25.05 6.19
N GLY A 327 3.75 25.20 7.51
CA GLY A 327 3.97 24.15 8.50
C GLY A 327 3.11 22.90 8.24
N LYS A 328 1.81 23.08 7.93
CA LYS A 328 0.93 21.98 7.54
C LYS A 328 1.47 21.24 6.29
N LEU A 329 1.85 21.98 5.25
CA LEU A 329 2.47 21.40 4.05
C LEU A 329 3.79 20.70 4.36
N GLY A 330 4.62 21.34 5.20
CA GLY A 330 5.89 20.78 5.66
C GLY A 330 5.72 19.44 6.38
N MET A 331 4.72 19.31 7.26
CA MET A 331 4.41 18.04 7.93
C MET A 331 3.94 16.97 6.94
N GLY A 332 3.13 17.33 5.93
CA GLY A 332 2.72 16.41 4.87
C GLY A 332 3.90 15.93 4.02
N LEU A 333 4.78 16.85 3.58
CA LEU A 333 5.98 16.51 2.83
C LEU A 333 7.00 15.73 3.67
N LEU A 334 7.03 15.97 4.98
CA LEU A 334 7.87 15.23 5.90
C LEU A 334 7.49 13.75 5.93
N VAL A 335 6.23 13.44 6.19
CA VAL A 335 5.78 12.05 6.23
C VAL A 335 5.88 11.39 4.86
N GLY A 336 5.63 12.13 3.77
CA GLY A 336 5.82 11.62 2.40
C GLY A 336 7.28 11.28 2.09
N ALA A 337 8.22 12.12 2.52
CA ALA A 337 9.65 11.82 2.38
C ALA A 337 10.07 10.60 3.24
N MET A 338 9.47 10.42 4.42
CA MET A 338 9.67 9.21 5.21
C MET A 338 9.10 7.99 4.51
N ASP A 339 7.91 8.07 3.88
CA ASP A 339 7.34 6.99 3.09
C ASP A 339 8.23 6.56 1.92
N ILE A 340 8.76 7.53 1.16
CA ILE A 340 9.72 7.26 0.09
C ILE A 340 10.95 6.52 0.63
N ALA A 341 11.40 6.88 1.84
CA ALA A 341 12.58 6.30 2.45
C ALA A 341 12.31 4.90 3.04
N THR A 342 11.14 4.69 3.65
CA THR A 342 10.82 3.48 4.43
C THR A 342 9.94 2.49 3.69
N ALA A 343 9.34 2.89 2.56
CA ALA A 343 8.34 2.12 1.81
C ALA A 343 7.20 1.55 2.71
N ASN A 344 6.96 2.20 3.87
CA ASN A 344 5.98 1.78 4.86
C ASN A 344 5.35 2.98 5.57
N ASN A 345 4.05 3.16 5.38
CA ASN A 345 3.31 4.32 5.89
C ASN A 345 3.26 4.39 7.43
N THR A 346 3.09 3.27 8.13
CA THR A 346 3.05 3.25 9.59
C THR A 346 4.40 3.67 10.17
N VAL A 347 5.50 3.13 9.65
CA VAL A 347 6.86 3.50 10.05
C VAL A 347 7.13 4.98 9.76
N ALA A 348 6.75 5.46 8.57
CA ALA A 348 6.89 6.85 8.19
C ALA A 348 6.17 7.80 9.15
N ILE A 349 4.92 7.48 9.54
CA ILE A 349 4.15 8.25 10.50
C ILE A 349 4.82 8.25 11.88
N VAL A 350 5.23 7.09 12.39
CA VAL A 350 5.91 6.97 13.68
C VAL A 350 7.17 7.83 13.72
N MET A 351 7.97 7.81 12.65
CA MET A 351 9.19 8.60 12.55
C MET A 351 8.94 10.10 12.41
N ALA A 352 7.91 10.50 11.70
CA ALA A 352 7.54 11.90 11.49
C ALA A 352 6.88 12.52 12.72
N ASN A 353 6.20 11.72 13.56
CA ASN A 353 5.38 12.17 14.69
C ASN A 353 6.07 13.16 15.64
N PRO A 354 7.27 12.90 16.18
CA PRO A 354 7.89 13.79 17.16
C PRO A 354 8.08 15.21 16.62
N ILE A 355 8.51 15.32 15.38
CA ILE A 355 8.80 16.59 14.72
C ILE A 355 7.51 17.28 14.25
N ALA A 356 6.57 16.52 13.72
CA ALA A 356 5.26 17.06 13.36
C ALA A 356 4.56 17.63 14.60
N LYS A 357 4.74 17.03 15.78
CA LYS A 357 4.23 17.54 17.06
C LYS A 357 4.88 18.87 17.45
N GLU A 358 6.22 18.95 17.40
CA GLU A 358 6.93 20.21 17.65
C GLU A 358 6.52 21.31 16.65
N MET A 359 6.38 20.97 15.35
CA MET A 359 5.91 21.92 14.33
C MET A 359 4.46 22.34 14.58
N ALA A 360 3.59 21.43 15.04
CA ALA A 360 2.19 21.71 15.34
C ALA A 360 2.08 22.72 16.52
N GLU A 361 2.88 22.55 17.57
CA GLU A 361 2.96 23.48 18.70
C GLU A 361 3.50 24.84 18.25
N GLU A 362 4.56 24.87 17.42
CA GLU A 362 5.19 26.11 16.90
C GLU A 362 4.23 26.92 16.00
N TYR A 363 3.42 26.22 15.18
CA TYR A 363 2.55 26.87 14.18
C TYR A 363 1.08 26.93 14.57
N ASP A 364 0.74 26.59 15.81
CA ASP A 364 -0.65 26.59 16.33
C ASP A 364 -1.60 25.73 15.48
N VAL A 365 -1.14 24.49 15.16
CA VAL A 365 -1.93 23.48 14.47
C VAL A 365 -2.45 22.46 15.49
N THR A 366 -3.73 22.12 15.41
CA THR A 366 -4.34 21.20 16.40
C THR A 366 -3.82 19.76 16.22
N PRO A 367 -3.69 18.97 17.30
CA PRO A 367 -3.25 17.58 17.23
C PRO A 367 -4.03 16.71 16.25
N GLN A 368 -5.34 16.86 16.18
CA GLN A 368 -6.19 16.11 15.24
C GLN A 368 -5.93 16.50 13.79
N THR A 369 -5.66 17.78 13.51
CA THR A 369 -5.29 18.22 12.15
C THR A 369 -3.92 17.68 11.77
N THR A 370 -2.97 17.68 12.70
CA THR A 370 -1.64 17.13 12.46
C THR A 370 -1.70 15.62 12.21
N ALA A 371 -2.44 14.87 13.03
CA ALA A 371 -2.64 13.43 12.82
C ALA A 371 -3.33 13.14 11.46
N SER A 372 -4.31 13.97 11.09
CA SER A 372 -4.98 13.88 9.78
C SER A 372 -4.01 14.13 8.63
N ILE A 373 -3.14 15.14 8.72
CA ILE A 373 -2.13 15.43 7.70
C ILE A 373 -1.16 14.27 7.54
N LEU A 374 -0.60 13.78 8.66
CA LEU A 374 0.35 12.68 8.63
C LEU A 374 -0.24 11.43 7.96
N ASP A 375 -1.45 11.04 8.37
CA ASP A 375 -2.09 9.85 7.84
C ASP A 375 -2.55 10.04 6.38
N THR A 376 -3.11 11.19 6.01
CA THR A 376 -3.55 11.46 4.64
C THR A 376 -2.39 11.52 3.64
N PHE A 377 -1.31 12.23 3.98
CA PHE A 377 -0.16 12.35 3.09
C PHE A 377 0.61 11.03 3.00
N SER A 378 0.78 10.32 4.10
CA SER A 378 1.34 8.97 4.11
C SER A 378 0.53 8.03 3.19
N CYS A 379 -0.79 8.05 3.29
CA CYS A 379 -1.67 7.30 2.41
C CYS A 379 -1.44 7.65 0.92
N VAL A 380 -1.31 8.93 0.58
CA VAL A 380 -1.04 9.38 -0.80
C VAL A 380 0.31 8.86 -1.30
N PHE A 381 1.39 9.08 -0.54
CA PHE A 381 2.73 8.69 -0.98
C PHE A 381 2.87 7.17 -1.06
N GLN A 382 2.44 6.43 -0.04
CA GLN A 382 2.51 4.98 -0.01
C GLN A 382 1.76 4.33 -1.17
N GLY A 383 0.60 4.89 -1.55
CA GLY A 383 -0.20 4.36 -2.66
C GLY A 383 0.46 4.52 -4.02
N VAL A 384 1.29 5.55 -4.19
CA VAL A 384 1.91 5.88 -5.49
C VAL A 384 3.33 5.34 -5.61
N ILE A 385 4.02 5.07 -4.50
CA ILE A 385 5.41 4.56 -4.51
C ILE A 385 5.47 3.21 -5.22
N PRO A 386 6.27 3.05 -6.32
CA PRO A 386 6.28 1.82 -7.13
C PRO A 386 6.87 0.60 -6.41
N TYR A 387 7.58 0.80 -5.33
CA TYR A 387 8.19 -0.22 -4.47
C TYR A 387 7.56 -0.27 -3.08
N GLY A 388 6.45 0.41 -2.86
CA GLY A 388 5.69 0.36 -1.61
C GLY A 388 4.96 -0.97 -1.43
N ALA A 389 4.71 -1.37 -0.18
CA ALA A 389 4.09 -2.65 0.15
C ALA A 389 2.75 -2.88 -0.58
N GLN A 390 1.93 -1.85 -0.74
CA GLN A 390 0.66 -1.90 -1.45
C GLN A 390 0.83 -2.25 -2.93
N MET A 391 1.78 -1.60 -3.61
CA MET A 391 2.07 -1.82 -5.01
C MET A 391 2.69 -3.20 -5.23
N LEU A 392 3.65 -3.57 -4.40
CA LEU A 392 4.35 -4.85 -4.55
C LEU A 392 3.42 -6.06 -4.36
N ILE A 393 2.51 -6.02 -3.36
CA ILE A 393 1.54 -7.12 -3.19
C ILE A 393 0.57 -7.22 -4.36
N ALA A 394 0.14 -6.09 -4.92
CA ALA A 394 -0.71 -6.07 -6.10
C ALA A 394 -0.01 -6.67 -7.32
N LEU A 395 1.25 -6.30 -7.56
CA LEU A 395 2.08 -6.81 -8.65
C LEU A 395 2.43 -8.29 -8.49
N SER A 396 2.85 -8.72 -7.29
CA SER A 396 3.17 -10.13 -7.03
C SER A 396 1.95 -11.02 -7.22
N THR A 397 0.78 -10.58 -6.73
CA THR A 397 -0.49 -11.30 -6.95
C THR A 397 -0.86 -11.35 -8.44
N ALA A 398 -0.64 -10.27 -9.18
CA ALA A 398 -0.90 -10.24 -10.61
C ALA A 398 0.02 -11.20 -11.36
N ALA A 399 1.31 -11.20 -11.07
CA ALA A 399 2.30 -12.09 -11.68
C ALA A 399 1.99 -13.56 -11.40
N GLU A 400 1.61 -13.90 -10.17
CA GLU A 400 1.21 -15.27 -9.77
C GLU A 400 -0.01 -15.77 -10.56
N LEU A 401 -0.94 -14.87 -10.87
CA LEU A 401 -2.12 -15.16 -11.70
C LEU A 401 -1.85 -15.04 -13.22
N GLY A 402 -0.61 -14.77 -13.62
CA GLY A 402 -0.17 -14.70 -15.01
C GLY A 402 -0.58 -13.40 -15.72
N PHE A 403 -0.71 -12.31 -14.98
CA PHE A 403 -0.88 -10.97 -15.55
C PHE A 403 0.46 -10.22 -15.48
N GLU A 404 0.99 -9.87 -16.63
CA GLU A 404 2.19 -9.05 -16.73
C GLU A 404 1.79 -7.57 -16.67
N MET A 405 2.20 -6.87 -15.62
CA MET A 405 2.01 -5.44 -15.45
C MET A 405 3.07 -4.86 -14.51
N SER A 406 3.46 -3.63 -14.75
CA SER A 406 4.39 -2.87 -13.92
C SER A 406 3.65 -1.90 -12.99
N ALA A 407 4.36 -1.36 -12.01
CA ALA A 407 3.85 -0.27 -11.19
C ALA A 407 3.42 0.94 -12.05
N PHE A 408 4.14 1.20 -13.15
CA PHE A 408 3.88 2.33 -14.04
C PHE A 408 2.62 2.15 -14.90
N ASP A 409 2.13 0.90 -15.07
CA ASP A 409 0.84 0.63 -15.69
C ASP A 409 -0.31 0.90 -14.72
N ILE A 410 -0.10 0.62 -13.42
CA ILE A 410 -1.09 0.84 -12.37
C ILE A 410 -1.19 2.32 -11.99
N MET A 411 -0.05 3.02 -11.84
CA MET A 411 0.00 4.41 -11.37
C MET A 411 -0.94 5.37 -12.11
N PRO A 412 -1.08 5.37 -13.44
CA PRO A 412 -2.04 6.24 -14.14
C PRO A 412 -3.51 5.94 -13.80
N ASN A 413 -3.80 4.80 -13.22
CA ASN A 413 -5.14 4.34 -12.83
C ASN A 413 -5.42 4.48 -11.32
N LEU A 414 -4.47 5.02 -10.55
CA LEU A 414 -4.62 5.31 -9.13
C LEU A 414 -5.32 6.65 -8.91
N TYR A 415 -6.57 6.76 -9.29
CA TYR A 415 -7.29 8.03 -9.22
C TYR A 415 -7.43 8.55 -7.79
N TYR A 416 -7.73 7.66 -6.82
CA TYR A 416 -8.00 8.06 -5.45
C TYR A 416 -6.85 8.82 -4.79
N PRO A 417 -5.58 8.33 -4.75
CA PRO A 417 -4.50 9.06 -4.09
C PRO A 417 -4.22 10.43 -4.70
N TYR A 418 -4.35 10.59 -6.02
CA TYR A 418 -4.16 11.90 -6.66
C TYR A 418 -5.28 12.88 -6.29
N ILE A 419 -6.54 12.42 -6.31
CA ILE A 419 -7.68 13.26 -5.91
C ILE A 419 -7.64 13.53 -4.40
N LEU A 420 -7.19 12.56 -3.59
CA LEU A 420 -6.98 12.74 -2.15
C LEU A 420 -5.95 13.83 -1.87
N LEU A 421 -4.84 13.87 -2.62
CA LEU A 421 -3.84 14.93 -2.51
C LEU A 421 -4.45 16.30 -2.82
N VAL A 422 -5.20 16.41 -3.92
CA VAL A 422 -5.87 17.68 -4.30
C VAL A 422 -6.87 18.11 -3.21
N SER A 423 -7.69 17.18 -2.70
CA SER A 423 -8.63 17.42 -1.62
C SER A 423 -7.91 17.86 -0.34
N ALA A 424 -6.83 17.17 0.05
CA ALA A 424 -6.04 17.51 1.23
C ALA A 424 -5.43 18.92 1.13
N LEU A 425 -4.84 19.25 -0.01
CA LEU A 425 -4.30 20.60 -0.26
C LEU A 425 -5.40 21.66 -0.21
N PHE A 426 -6.57 21.39 -0.82
CA PHE A 426 -7.71 22.31 -0.75
C PHE A 426 -8.11 22.59 0.70
N PHE A 427 -8.36 21.57 1.50
CA PHE A 427 -8.74 21.77 2.91
C PHE A 427 -7.62 22.40 3.73
N MET A 428 -6.36 22.09 3.46
CA MET A 428 -5.21 22.67 4.15
C MET A 428 -5.10 24.19 3.95
N PHE A 429 -5.40 24.69 2.74
CA PHE A 429 -5.24 26.10 2.39
C PHE A 429 -6.51 26.94 2.56
N PHE A 430 -7.70 26.34 2.42
CA PHE A 430 -8.98 27.05 2.40
C PHE A 430 -9.83 26.83 3.65
N GLU A 431 -9.52 25.87 4.51
CA GLU A 431 -10.20 25.75 5.79
C GLU A 431 -9.90 26.99 6.66
N PRO A 432 -10.93 27.77 7.08
CA PRO A 432 -10.69 28.95 7.91
C PRO A 432 -10.00 28.52 9.21
N GLY A 433 -8.82 29.09 9.46
CA GLY A 433 -8.12 28.88 10.73
C GLY A 433 -9.08 29.22 11.88
N ARG A 434 -9.15 28.37 12.91
CA ARG A 434 -9.96 28.65 14.10
C ARG A 434 -9.57 30.05 14.61
N LYS A 435 -10.56 30.95 14.70
CA LYS A 435 -10.38 32.22 15.44
C LYS A 435 -9.90 31.85 16.85
N LYS A 436 -8.77 32.44 17.27
CA LYS A 436 -8.32 32.34 18.66
C LYS A 436 -9.51 32.72 19.54
N VAL A 437 -10.03 31.77 20.30
CA VAL A 437 -10.85 32.08 21.45
C VAL A 437 -9.88 32.74 22.43
N LYS A 438 -10.02 34.06 22.59
CA LYS A 438 -9.28 34.84 23.59
C LYS A 438 -9.64 34.40 25.00
#